data_dff1cfa36bc9a867b7d46aa6f032a6f3
#
_entry.id   dff1cfa36bc9a867b7d46aa6f032a6f3
#
_cell.length_a   1.000
_cell.length_b   1.000
_cell.length_c   1.000
_cell.angle_alpha   90.00
_cell.angle_beta   90.00
_cell.angle_gamma   90.00
#
_symmetry.space_group_name_H-M   'P 1'
#
loop_
_entity.id
_entity.type
_entity.pdbx_description
1 polymer ?
#
loop_
_entity_poly.entity_id
_entity_poly.type
_entity_poly.pdbx_seq_one_letter_code
_entity_poly.pdbx_strand_id
1 'polypeptide(L)'
;MGTLRSVRTAAGRHALVIGARTHYYEGRGVRPVVHGVRTAAAAGARTMILTNGCGGLNPSWGPGTPVLISDHLNLTGRSPLEGATFVDLTDLYSPRLRELARGVDPTLHEGVYAQFPGPHYETPAEVRMAGVLGADLVGMSTALEAIAARHAGMEVFGISLVTNQAAGISATPLSHEEVLEAGRAAGARISGLLARIVAQL
;
A
#
# COMPACT_ATOMS: atom_id res chain seq x y z
N MET A 1 11.68 2.34 16.39
CA MET A 1 12.15 0.97 16.12
C MET A 1 10.93 0.13 15.72
N GLY A 2 10.96 -0.53 14.55
CA GLY A 2 9.84 -1.35 14.09
C GLY A 2 9.72 -2.63 14.92
N THR A 3 8.49 -3.16 15.02
CA THR A 3 8.23 -4.43 15.68
C THR A 3 7.77 -5.47 14.67
N LEU A 4 8.24 -6.70 14.81
CA LEU A 4 7.69 -7.88 14.13
C LEU A 4 7.00 -8.73 15.20
N ARG A 5 5.72 -9.02 14.99
CA ARG A 5 4.92 -9.83 15.91
C ARG A 5 4.34 -11.03 15.19
N SER A 6 4.49 -12.21 15.74
CA SER A 6 3.71 -13.38 15.35
C SER A 6 2.41 -13.40 16.17
N VAL A 7 1.30 -13.46 15.48
CA VAL A 7 -0.03 -13.49 16.09
C VAL A 7 -0.84 -14.66 15.55
N ARG A 8 -1.79 -15.14 16.36
CA ARG A 8 -2.82 -16.08 15.89
C ARG A 8 -4.12 -15.31 15.67
N THR A 9 -4.68 -15.43 14.49
CA THR A 9 -5.99 -14.81 14.17
C THR A 9 -7.13 -15.53 14.89
N ALA A 10 -8.31 -14.93 14.97
CA ALA A 10 -9.50 -15.55 15.50
C ALA A 10 -9.88 -16.86 14.77
N ALA A 11 -9.55 -16.94 13.48
CA ALA A 11 -9.72 -18.14 12.65
C ALA A 11 -8.61 -19.21 12.88
N GLY A 12 -7.72 -19.03 13.86
CA GLY A 12 -6.64 -19.96 14.19
C GLY A 12 -5.42 -19.91 13.27
N ARG A 13 -5.38 -19.01 12.28
CA ARG A 13 -4.26 -18.86 11.36
C ARG A 13 -3.12 -18.06 11.99
N HIS A 14 -1.89 -18.34 11.57
CA HIS A 14 -0.72 -17.55 11.96
C HIS A 14 -0.55 -16.37 11.02
N ALA A 15 -0.25 -15.21 11.57
CA ALA A 15 0.09 -14.01 10.82
C ALA A 15 1.31 -13.32 11.41
N LEU A 16 2.15 -12.74 10.55
CA LEU A 16 3.23 -11.86 10.93
C LEU A 16 2.77 -10.41 10.75
N VAL A 17 2.80 -9.64 11.82
CA VAL A 17 2.47 -8.20 11.78
C VAL A 17 3.77 -7.41 11.84
N ILE A 18 4.06 -6.70 10.75
CA ILE A 18 5.21 -5.81 10.63
C ILE A 18 4.73 -4.41 11.01
N GLY A 19 5.07 -3.96 12.22
CA GLY A 19 4.58 -2.71 12.84
C GLY A 19 5.31 -1.44 12.39
N ALA A 20 6.21 -1.53 11.41
CA ALA A 20 6.87 -0.38 10.80
C ALA A 20 7.30 -0.72 9.37
N ARG A 21 7.53 0.33 8.59
CA ARG A 21 8.01 0.24 7.21
C ARG A 21 9.26 1.09 7.07
N THR A 22 10.26 0.57 6.34
CA THR A 22 11.36 1.38 5.84
C THR A 22 10.94 1.96 4.51
N HIS A 23 11.10 3.28 4.35
CA HIS A 23 10.78 3.96 3.10
C HIS A 23 12.02 4.16 2.24
N TYR A 24 11.83 4.23 0.93
CA TYR A 24 12.93 4.44 -0.01
C TYR A 24 13.62 5.79 0.23
N TYR A 25 12.88 6.83 0.64
CA TYR A 25 13.41 8.16 0.94
C TYR A 25 14.33 8.20 2.18
N GLU A 26 14.42 7.14 2.98
CA GLU A 26 15.38 7.07 4.09
C GLU A 26 16.83 6.95 3.61
N GLY A 27 17.07 6.85 2.29
CA GLY A 27 18.39 6.87 1.69
C GLY A 27 19.21 5.60 1.86
N ARG A 28 18.62 4.51 2.34
CA ARG A 28 19.29 3.22 2.60
C ARG A 28 19.24 2.25 1.42
N GLY A 29 18.70 2.68 0.28
CA GLY A 29 18.45 1.83 -0.89
C GLY A 29 17.23 0.93 -0.76
N VAL A 30 17.01 0.08 -1.78
CA VAL A 30 15.79 -0.73 -1.88
C VAL A 30 15.82 -1.98 -0.99
N ARG A 31 16.98 -2.58 -0.74
CA ARG A 31 17.10 -3.83 0.05
C ARG A 31 16.44 -3.72 1.44
N PRO A 32 16.67 -2.67 2.26
CA PRO A 32 15.99 -2.50 3.53
C PRO A 32 14.46 -2.31 3.38
N VAL A 33 14.00 -1.65 2.30
CA VAL A 33 12.57 -1.44 2.05
C VAL A 33 11.82 -2.78 1.97
N VAL A 34 12.40 -3.76 1.27
CA VAL A 34 11.77 -5.07 1.04
C VAL A 34 12.22 -6.15 2.03
N HIS A 35 13.02 -5.78 3.04
CA HIS A 35 13.55 -6.74 4.01
C HIS A 35 12.42 -7.46 4.77
N GLY A 36 11.42 -6.73 5.25
CA GLY A 36 10.28 -7.30 5.96
C GLY A 36 9.49 -8.30 5.10
N VAL A 37 9.29 -7.97 3.82
CA VAL A 37 8.64 -8.86 2.84
C VAL A 37 9.42 -10.16 2.67
N ARG A 38 10.73 -10.05 2.45
CA ARG A 38 11.62 -11.23 2.30
C ARG A 38 11.68 -12.08 3.57
N THR A 39 11.67 -11.44 4.74
CA THR A 39 11.60 -12.13 6.03
C THR A 39 10.29 -12.90 6.19
N ALA A 40 9.16 -12.30 5.83
CA ALA A 40 7.86 -12.96 5.87
C ALA A 40 7.80 -14.16 4.92
N ALA A 41 8.32 -14.01 3.70
CA ALA A 41 8.42 -15.11 2.73
C ALA A 41 9.29 -16.26 3.26
N ALA A 42 10.46 -15.95 3.81
CA ALA A 42 11.36 -16.95 4.40
C ALA A 42 10.73 -17.66 5.60
N ALA A 43 9.83 -17.01 6.34
CA ALA A 43 9.03 -17.61 7.40
C ALA A 43 7.82 -18.41 6.89
N GLY A 44 7.63 -18.55 5.58
CA GLY A 44 6.58 -19.36 4.95
C GLY A 44 5.25 -18.62 4.74
N ALA A 45 5.20 -17.29 4.83
CA ALA A 45 4.02 -16.53 4.50
C ALA A 45 3.69 -16.67 3.00
N ARG A 46 2.42 -16.91 2.68
CA ARG A 46 1.93 -17.07 1.29
C ARG A 46 1.15 -15.87 0.80
N THR A 47 0.66 -15.04 1.71
CA THR A 47 -0.10 -13.83 1.39
C THR A 47 0.59 -12.63 2.02
N MET A 48 0.79 -11.57 1.23
CA MET A 48 1.27 -10.28 1.70
C MET A 48 0.14 -9.26 1.65
N ILE A 49 -0.18 -8.68 2.80
CA ILE A 49 -1.12 -7.57 2.91
C ILE A 49 -0.32 -6.28 3.12
N LEU A 50 -0.44 -5.36 2.19
CA LEU A 50 0.23 -4.07 2.21
C LEU A 50 -0.78 -2.96 2.48
N THR A 51 -0.50 -2.12 3.46
CA THR A 51 -1.32 -0.95 3.79
C THR A 51 -0.49 0.32 3.69
N ASN A 52 -1.08 1.42 3.30
CA ASN A 52 -0.43 2.73 3.27
C ASN A 52 -1.43 3.86 3.53
N GLY A 53 -0.93 5.06 3.87
CA GLY A 53 -1.63 6.32 3.70
C GLY A 53 -1.23 6.93 2.36
N CYS A 54 -2.16 7.62 1.70
CA CYS A 54 -1.95 8.17 0.37
C CYS A 54 -2.72 9.48 0.16
N GLY A 55 -2.31 10.26 -0.85
CA GLY A 55 -3.08 11.33 -1.43
C GLY A 55 -4.06 10.77 -2.48
N GLY A 56 -5.33 11.17 -2.41
CA GLY A 56 -6.34 10.81 -3.41
C GLY A 56 -6.39 11.82 -4.55
N LEU A 57 -6.48 11.33 -5.79
CA LEU A 57 -6.72 12.17 -6.97
C LEU A 57 -8.20 12.32 -7.27
N ASN A 58 -9.03 11.35 -6.87
CA ASN A 58 -10.47 11.42 -7.04
C ASN A 58 -11.08 12.36 -5.98
N PRO A 59 -11.74 13.48 -6.38
CA PRO A 59 -12.29 14.44 -5.44
C PRO A 59 -13.39 13.87 -4.53
N SER A 60 -14.03 12.75 -4.93
CA SER A 60 -15.06 12.09 -4.12
C SER A 60 -14.49 11.23 -2.99
N TRP A 61 -13.19 10.96 -3.00
CA TRP A 61 -12.53 10.14 -1.97
C TRP A 61 -11.91 11.04 -0.91
N GLY A 62 -12.70 11.41 0.09
CA GLY A 62 -12.22 12.22 1.21
C GLY A 62 -11.31 11.46 2.18
N PRO A 63 -10.66 12.18 3.13
CA PRO A 63 -9.87 11.56 4.18
C PRO A 63 -10.65 10.47 4.93
N GLY A 64 -9.99 9.33 5.20
CA GLY A 64 -10.61 8.16 5.82
C GLY A 64 -11.21 7.15 4.83
N THR A 65 -11.19 7.42 3.51
CA THR A 65 -11.68 6.49 2.50
C THR A 65 -10.68 5.35 2.26
N PRO A 66 -11.04 4.08 2.48
CA PRO A 66 -10.24 2.94 2.07
C PRO A 66 -10.40 2.65 0.59
N VAL A 67 -9.31 2.39 -0.11
CA VAL A 67 -9.28 2.06 -1.55
C VAL A 67 -8.43 0.82 -1.77
N LEU A 68 -8.96 -0.19 -2.42
CA LEU A 68 -8.21 -1.38 -2.84
C LEU A 68 -7.25 -0.99 -3.97
N ILE A 69 -6.01 -1.44 -3.88
CA ILE A 69 -5.04 -1.23 -4.95
C ILE A 69 -5.28 -2.30 -6.02
N SER A 70 -5.71 -1.89 -7.21
CA SER A 70 -5.91 -2.78 -8.36
C SER A 70 -4.63 -2.97 -9.17
N ASP A 71 -3.80 -1.92 -9.26
CA ASP A 71 -2.52 -1.90 -9.96
C ASP A 71 -1.64 -0.77 -9.44
N HIS A 72 -0.40 -0.65 -9.93
CA HIS A 72 0.45 0.46 -9.56
C HIS A 72 1.30 1.03 -10.71
N LEU A 73 1.69 2.28 -10.55
CA LEU A 73 2.74 2.95 -11.29
C LEU A 73 3.97 3.12 -10.39
N ASN A 74 5.07 2.45 -10.72
CA ASN A 74 6.33 2.60 -9.99
C ASN A 74 7.15 3.76 -10.57
N LEU A 75 6.96 4.97 -10.03
CA LEU A 75 7.66 6.19 -10.45
C LEU A 75 8.97 6.43 -9.69
N THR A 76 9.44 5.45 -8.91
CA THR A 76 10.71 5.56 -8.18
C THR A 76 11.93 5.39 -9.09
N GLY A 77 11.77 4.83 -10.28
CA GLY A 77 12.87 4.43 -11.16
C GLY A 77 13.75 3.31 -10.58
N ARG A 78 13.24 2.54 -9.60
CA ARG A 78 13.96 1.47 -8.90
C ARG A 78 13.19 0.16 -8.95
N SER A 79 13.93 -0.95 -8.79
CA SER A 79 13.38 -2.29 -8.64
C SER A 79 13.99 -2.98 -7.41
N PRO A 80 13.24 -3.81 -6.69
CA PRO A 80 13.81 -4.66 -5.65
C PRO A 80 14.49 -5.91 -6.20
N LEU A 81 14.35 -6.16 -7.52
CA LEU A 81 14.95 -7.29 -8.22
C LEU A 81 16.33 -6.92 -8.75
N GLU A 82 17.24 -7.87 -8.74
CA GLU A 82 18.62 -7.70 -9.18
C GLU A 82 18.95 -8.78 -10.23
N GLY A 83 19.84 -8.44 -11.16
CA GLY A 83 20.25 -9.33 -12.24
C GLY A 83 19.14 -9.59 -13.28
N ALA A 84 19.28 -10.66 -14.04
CA ALA A 84 18.32 -11.05 -15.09
C ALA A 84 17.12 -11.82 -14.50
N THR A 85 16.43 -11.19 -13.56
CA THR A 85 15.27 -11.76 -12.87
C THR A 85 14.00 -11.11 -13.42
N PHE A 86 13.20 -11.89 -14.16
CA PHE A 86 11.97 -11.42 -14.79
C PHE A 86 10.76 -12.00 -14.07
N VAL A 87 9.82 -11.14 -13.66
CA VAL A 87 8.61 -11.52 -12.92
C VAL A 87 7.40 -10.91 -13.61
N ASP A 88 6.38 -11.74 -13.86
CA ASP A 88 5.11 -11.27 -14.38
C ASP A 88 4.31 -10.53 -13.29
N LEU A 89 3.90 -9.30 -13.59
CA LEU A 89 3.15 -8.42 -12.69
C LEU A 89 1.72 -8.15 -13.20
N THR A 90 1.25 -8.87 -14.23
CA THR A 90 -0.06 -8.61 -14.88
C THR A 90 -1.23 -8.64 -13.87
N ASP A 91 -1.22 -9.55 -12.92
CA ASP A 91 -2.21 -9.69 -11.86
C ASP A 91 -1.57 -9.57 -10.46
N LEU A 92 -0.62 -8.65 -10.31
CA LEU A 92 0.17 -8.48 -9.10
C LEU A 92 -0.70 -8.36 -7.84
N TYR A 93 -1.69 -7.47 -7.86
CA TYR A 93 -2.68 -7.34 -6.78
C TYR A 93 -3.83 -8.31 -7.04
N SER A 94 -3.89 -9.39 -6.28
CA SER A 94 -4.77 -10.53 -6.49
C SER A 94 -6.24 -10.13 -6.70
N PRO A 95 -6.84 -10.43 -7.87
CA PRO A 95 -8.27 -10.23 -8.09
C PRO A 95 -9.13 -11.00 -7.07
N ARG A 96 -8.71 -12.23 -6.71
CA ARG A 96 -9.38 -13.06 -5.71
C ARG A 96 -9.45 -12.37 -4.34
N LEU A 97 -8.33 -11.76 -3.88
CA LEU A 97 -8.30 -11.08 -2.58
C LEU A 97 -9.09 -9.78 -2.59
N ARG A 98 -9.10 -9.07 -3.72
CA ARG A 98 -9.93 -7.86 -3.89
C ARG A 98 -11.42 -8.21 -3.87
N GLU A 99 -11.82 -9.30 -4.53
CA GLU A 99 -13.20 -9.78 -4.51
C GLU A 99 -13.62 -10.22 -3.09
N LEU A 100 -12.76 -10.96 -2.39
CA LEU A 100 -12.97 -11.32 -0.98
C LEU A 100 -13.18 -10.07 -0.11
N ALA A 101 -12.36 -9.03 -0.30
CA ALA A 101 -12.47 -7.77 0.44
C ALA A 101 -13.80 -7.05 0.14
N ARG A 102 -14.27 -7.04 -1.12
CA ARG A 102 -15.58 -6.51 -1.49
C ARG A 102 -16.73 -7.33 -0.90
N GLY A 103 -16.57 -8.63 -0.75
CA GLY A 103 -17.53 -9.48 -0.02
C GLY A 103 -17.64 -9.10 1.46
N VAL A 104 -16.56 -8.59 2.07
CA VAL A 104 -16.55 -8.08 3.46
C VAL A 104 -17.15 -6.68 3.56
N ASP A 105 -16.85 -5.81 2.59
CA ASP A 105 -17.35 -4.44 2.52
C ASP A 105 -17.58 -4.04 1.04
N PRO A 106 -18.83 -4.10 0.55
CA PRO A 106 -19.15 -3.76 -0.83
C PRO A 106 -18.94 -2.28 -1.19
N THR A 107 -18.69 -1.42 -0.23
CA THR A 107 -18.45 0.02 -0.46
C THR A 107 -17.00 0.35 -0.82
N LEU A 108 -16.10 -0.66 -0.82
CA LEU A 108 -14.70 -0.47 -1.15
C LEU A 108 -14.51 -0.08 -2.61
N HIS A 109 -13.85 1.03 -2.82
CA HIS A 109 -13.39 1.47 -4.12
C HIS A 109 -12.14 0.70 -4.54
N GLU A 110 -11.83 0.73 -5.84
CA GLU A 110 -10.56 0.28 -6.40
C GLU A 110 -9.87 1.42 -7.14
N GLY A 111 -8.54 1.42 -7.13
CA GLY A 111 -7.76 2.43 -7.84
C GLY A 111 -6.31 2.02 -8.08
N VAL A 112 -5.67 2.73 -8.99
CA VAL A 112 -4.25 2.59 -9.35
C VAL A 112 -3.41 3.48 -8.43
N TYR A 113 -2.40 2.88 -7.82
CA TYR A 113 -1.50 3.58 -6.89
C TYR A 113 -0.20 3.98 -7.57
N ALA A 114 0.17 5.26 -7.57
CA ALA A 114 1.47 5.73 -8.02
C ALA A 114 2.44 5.90 -6.85
N GLN A 115 3.56 5.16 -6.89
CA GLN A 115 4.64 5.33 -5.92
C GLN A 115 5.65 6.35 -6.44
N PHE A 116 5.77 7.47 -5.72
CA PHE A 116 6.86 8.44 -5.86
C PHE A 116 8.01 8.15 -4.89
N PRO A 117 9.23 8.64 -5.14
CA PRO A 117 10.37 8.40 -4.25
C PRO A 117 10.24 9.11 -2.90
N GLY A 118 9.64 10.30 -2.85
CA GLY A 118 9.63 11.18 -1.65
C GLY A 118 11.05 11.71 -1.31
N PRO A 119 11.25 12.35 -0.12
CA PRO A 119 10.28 12.57 0.98
C PRO A 119 9.36 13.78 0.81
N HIS A 120 9.59 14.66 -0.21
CA HIS A 120 8.69 15.77 -0.47
C HIS A 120 7.35 15.27 -1.06
N TYR A 121 6.28 15.96 -0.78
CA TYR A 121 5.01 15.74 -1.47
C TYR A 121 5.14 16.14 -2.94
N GLU A 122 4.27 15.57 -3.76
CA GLU A 122 4.20 15.87 -5.18
C GLU A 122 3.78 17.32 -5.41
N THR A 123 4.31 17.94 -6.47
CA THR A 123 3.81 19.21 -6.96
C THR A 123 2.45 19.01 -7.65
N PRO A 124 1.62 20.06 -7.79
CA PRO A 124 0.37 19.96 -8.57
C PRO A 124 0.60 19.47 -10.03
N ALA A 125 1.75 19.74 -10.63
CA ALA A 125 2.09 19.23 -11.96
C ALA A 125 2.38 17.73 -11.95
N GLU A 126 3.08 17.23 -10.94
CA GLU A 126 3.34 15.79 -10.77
C GLU A 126 2.05 15.02 -10.45
N VAL A 127 1.13 15.60 -9.67
CA VAL A 127 -0.20 15.02 -9.43
C VAL A 127 -1.00 14.92 -10.73
N ARG A 128 -1.02 16.01 -11.56
CA ARG A 128 -1.67 15.95 -12.87
C ARG A 128 -1.03 14.91 -13.80
N MET A 129 0.30 14.81 -13.80
CA MET A 129 1.02 13.79 -14.56
C MET A 129 0.59 12.39 -14.13
N ALA A 130 0.55 12.11 -12.81
CA ALA A 130 0.10 10.81 -12.30
C ALA A 130 -1.32 10.48 -12.76
N GLY A 131 -2.25 11.45 -12.70
CA GLY A 131 -3.61 11.28 -13.19
C GLY A 131 -3.67 10.99 -14.69
N VAL A 132 -2.87 11.68 -15.53
CA VAL A 132 -2.78 11.40 -16.97
C VAL A 132 -2.25 9.99 -17.24
N LEU A 133 -1.34 9.49 -16.41
CA LEU A 133 -0.82 8.12 -16.47
C LEU A 133 -1.82 7.07 -15.96
N GLY A 134 -2.96 7.48 -15.40
CA GLY A 134 -4.01 6.60 -14.92
C GLY A 134 -3.97 6.29 -13.43
N ALA A 135 -3.21 7.07 -12.62
CA ALA A 135 -3.23 6.91 -11.16
C ALA A 135 -4.46 7.57 -10.53
N ASP A 136 -5.00 6.92 -9.50
CA ASP A 136 -6.05 7.42 -8.63
C ASP A 136 -5.51 7.85 -7.26
N LEU A 137 -4.32 7.34 -6.89
CA LEU A 137 -3.69 7.48 -5.59
C LEU A 137 -2.19 7.78 -5.75
N VAL A 138 -1.62 8.61 -4.88
CA VAL A 138 -0.18 8.90 -4.85
C VAL A 138 0.38 8.68 -3.45
N GLY A 139 1.60 8.16 -3.37
CA GLY A 139 2.30 7.97 -2.11
C GLY A 139 3.73 7.47 -2.30
N MET A 140 4.41 7.09 -1.22
CA MET A 140 5.86 6.90 -1.20
C MET A 140 6.28 5.50 -0.74
N SER A 141 5.41 4.48 -0.91
CA SER A 141 5.66 3.10 -0.44
C SER A 141 4.92 2.08 -1.31
N THR A 142 4.99 0.79 -0.94
CA THR A 142 4.09 -0.27 -1.41
C THR A 142 4.49 -0.94 -2.73
N ALA A 143 4.74 -0.21 -3.82
CA ALA A 143 5.02 -0.83 -5.12
C ALA A 143 6.28 -1.70 -5.09
N LEU A 144 7.37 -1.21 -4.49
CA LEU A 144 8.61 -1.99 -4.35
C LEU A 144 8.40 -3.25 -3.49
N GLU A 145 7.60 -3.15 -2.44
CA GLU A 145 7.26 -4.28 -1.56
C GLU A 145 6.37 -5.30 -2.28
N ALA A 146 5.39 -4.83 -3.06
CA ALA A 146 4.51 -5.68 -3.85
C ALA A 146 5.30 -6.49 -4.90
N ILE A 147 6.23 -5.85 -5.61
CA ILE A 147 7.13 -6.52 -6.57
C ILE A 147 7.96 -7.60 -5.87
N ALA A 148 8.53 -7.28 -4.70
CA ALA A 148 9.32 -8.26 -3.94
C ALA A 148 8.47 -9.42 -3.41
N ALA A 149 7.23 -9.17 -3.01
CA ALA A 149 6.30 -10.20 -2.56
C ALA A 149 5.92 -11.15 -3.70
N ARG A 150 5.61 -10.61 -4.89
CA ARG A 150 5.35 -11.43 -6.09
C ARG A 150 6.57 -12.27 -6.47
N HIS A 151 7.76 -11.68 -6.47
CA HIS A 151 9.00 -12.42 -6.72
C HIS A 151 9.21 -13.58 -5.73
N ALA A 152 8.82 -13.40 -4.48
CA ALA A 152 8.88 -14.43 -3.44
C ALA A 152 7.72 -15.45 -3.52
N GLY A 153 6.86 -15.39 -4.55
CA GLY A 153 5.75 -16.32 -4.76
C GLY A 153 4.54 -16.07 -3.85
N MET A 154 4.46 -14.91 -3.21
CA MET A 154 3.31 -14.56 -2.38
C MET A 154 2.17 -13.97 -3.22
N GLU A 155 0.94 -14.26 -2.82
CA GLU A 155 -0.24 -13.55 -3.28
C GLU A 155 -0.32 -12.18 -2.60
N VAL A 156 -0.51 -11.12 -3.38
CA VAL A 156 -0.43 -9.74 -2.86
C VAL A 156 -1.81 -9.10 -2.78
N PHE A 157 -2.09 -8.44 -1.65
CA PHE A 157 -3.25 -7.60 -1.43
C PHE A 157 -2.79 -6.22 -0.98
N GLY A 158 -3.28 -5.18 -1.62
CA GLY A 158 -2.98 -3.79 -1.29
C GLY A 158 -4.25 -3.02 -0.91
N ILE A 159 -4.19 -2.24 0.16
CA ILE A 159 -5.23 -1.29 0.53
C ILE A 159 -4.60 0.02 0.97
N SER A 160 -5.05 1.10 0.36
CA SER A 160 -4.67 2.46 0.68
C SER A 160 -5.73 3.13 1.54
N LEU A 161 -5.31 3.95 2.48
CA LEU A 161 -6.17 4.88 3.18
C LEU A 161 -5.92 6.28 2.61
N VAL A 162 -6.91 6.88 2.01
CA VAL A 162 -6.82 8.29 1.62
C VAL A 162 -6.72 9.12 2.90
N THR A 163 -5.60 9.81 3.09
CA THR A 163 -5.36 10.68 4.27
C THR A 163 -5.62 12.15 3.95
N ASN A 164 -5.49 12.51 2.69
CA ASN A 164 -5.66 13.85 2.16
C ASN A 164 -5.97 13.78 0.67
N GLN A 165 -6.50 14.83 0.11
CA GLN A 165 -6.48 14.99 -1.35
C GLN A 165 -5.08 15.42 -1.80
N ALA A 166 -4.63 14.91 -2.95
CA ALA A 166 -3.31 15.20 -3.47
C ALA A 166 -3.13 16.70 -3.82
N ALA A 167 -1.88 17.14 -3.92
CA ALA A 167 -1.55 18.54 -4.17
C ALA A 167 -2.24 19.11 -5.41
N GLY A 168 -2.89 20.27 -5.27
CA GLY A 168 -3.63 20.93 -6.35
C GLY A 168 -5.02 20.38 -6.63
N ILE A 169 -5.45 19.33 -5.91
CA ILE A 169 -6.85 18.86 -5.87
C ILE A 169 -7.58 19.60 -4.73
N SER A 170 -6.99 19.64 -3.54
CA SER A 170 -7.48 20.46 -2.44
C SER A 170 -7.02 21.92 -2.60
N ALA A 171 -7.86 22.85 -2.13
CA ALA A 171 -7.50 24.26 -2.02
C ALA A 171 -6.56 24.57 -0.84
N THR A 172 -6.45 23.66 0.13
CA THR A 172 -5.61 23.83 1.32
C THR A 172 -4.23 23.20 1.12
N PRO A 173 -3.14 23.83 1.62
CA PRO A 173 -1.80 23.22 1.61
C PRO A 173 -1.80 21.88 2.37
N LEU A 174 -0.95 20.96 1.92
CA LEU A 174 -0.78 19.65 2.59
C LEU A 174 0.00 19.82 3.91
N SER A 175 -0.47 19.14 4.96
CA SER A 175 0.20 19.07 6.26
C SER A 175 0.43 17.61 6.65
N HIS A 176 1.66 17.30 7.09
CA HIS A 176 1.96 15.96 7.61
C HIS A 176 1.18 15.63 8.89
N GLU A 177 0.85 16.65 9.70
CA GLU A 177 0.05 16.48 10.90
C GLU A 177 -1.38 16.04 10.57
N GLU A 178 -2.01 16.63 9.55
CA GLU A 178 -3.34 16.23 9.06
C GLU A 178 -3.32 14.79 8.53
N VAL A 179 -2.27 14.38 7.82
CA VAL A 179 -2.08 13.00 7.36
C VAL A 179 -2.04 12.02 8.53
N LEU A 180 -1.31 12.33 9.59
CA LEU A 180 -1.22 11.50 10.80
C LEU A 180 -2.55 11.46 11.56
N GLU A 181 -3.28 12.58 11.64
CA GLU A 181 -4.57 12.68 12.30
C GLU A 181 -5.63 11.86 11.54
N ALA A 182 -5.73 12.01 10.23
CA ALA A 182 -6.61 11.20 9.38
C ALA A 182 -6.32 9.70 9.53
N GLY A 183 -5.03 9.31 9.56
CA GLY A 183 -4.61 7.94 9.79
C GLY A 183 -5.06 7.42 11.16
N ARG A 184 -4.93 8.22 12.23
CA ARG A 184 -5.38 7.85 13.57
C ARG A 184 -6.90 7.75 13.67
N ALA A 185 -7.62 8.69 13.10
CA ALA A 185 -9.08 8.70 13.09
C ALA A 185 -9.67 7.49 12.36
N ALA A 186 -9.07 7.09 11.24
CA ALA A 186 -9.50 5.91 10.49
C ALA A 186 -8.98 4.57 11.05
N GLY A 187 -8.04 4.60 12.01
CA GLY A 187 -7.30 3.43 12.48
C GLY A 187 -8.19 2.27 12.95
N ALA A 188 -9.22 2.55 13.76
CA ALA A 188 -10.15 1.53 14.25
C ALA A 188 -10.96 0.89 13.10
N ARG A 189 -11.44 1.70 12.14
CA ARG A 189 -12.20 1.23 10.97
C ARG A 189 -11.34 0.32 10.09
N ILE A 190 -10.13 0.77 9.75
CA ILE A 190 -9.19 -0.01 8.91
C ILE A 190 -8.76 -1.29 9.60
N SER A 191 -8.45 -1.25 10.90
CA SER A 191 -8.09 -2.44 11.66
C SER A 191 -9.24 -3.46 11.71
N GLY A 192 -10.48 -3.01 11.93
CA GLY A 192 -11.66 -3.86 11.90
C GLY A 192 -11.93 -4.46 10.52
N LEU A 193 -11.75 -3.69 9.45
CA LEU A 193 -11.87 -4.17 8.06
C LEU A 193 -10.82 -5.25 7.78
N LEU A 194 -9.55 -4.98 8.06
CA LEU A 194 -8.45 -5.92 7.85
C LEU A 194 -8.64 -7.20 8.67
N ALA A 195 -9.09 -7.11 9.92
CA ALA A 195 -9.37 -8.28 10.74
C ALA A 195 -10.44 -9.19 10.12
N ARG A 196 -11.52 -8.62 9.57
CA ARG A 196 -12.57 -9.36 8.86
C ARG A 196 -12.07 -9.99 7.57
N ILE A 197 -11.25 -9.27 6.78
CA ILE A 197 -10.64 -9.81 5.56
C ILE A 197 -9.71 -10.98 5.90
N VAL A 198 -8.81 -10.79 6.87
CA VAL A 198 -7.86 -11.83 7.30
C VAL A 198 -8.55 -13.07 7.86
N ALA A 199 -9.71 -12.93 8.48
CA ALA A 199 -10.49 -14.06 8.99
C ALA A 199 -11.04 -14.96 7.86
N GLN A 200 -11.13 -14.45 6.62
CA GLN A 200 -11.64 -15.19 5.46
C GLN A 200 -10.53 -15.76 4.54
N LEU A 201 -9.26 -15.41 4.81
CA LEU A 201 -8.12 -15.98 4.08
C LEU A 201 -7.91 -17.46 4.40
#